data_f633297c3398da245ea417b9bbdf6b86
#
_entry.id   f633297c3398da245ea417b9bbdf6b86
#
_cell.length_a   1.000
_cell.length_b   1.000
_cell.length_c   1.000
_cell.angle_alpha   90.00
_cell.angle_beta   90.00
_cell.angle_gamma   90.00
#
_symmetry.space_group_name_H-M   'P 1'
#
loop_
_entity.id
_entity.type
_entity.pdbx_description
1 polymer ?
#
loop_
_entity_poly.entity_id
_entity_poly.type
_entity_poly.pdbx_seq_one_letter_code
_entity_poly.pdbx_strand_id
1 'polypeptide(L)'
;IHILGIGVLESHRNNSIAKKLTQELISYFEVSDFNKILLEVRQSNNIAMSLYKSFGFKQYGVRKNYYMNEDANLFHLEKIYA
;
A
#
# COMPACT_ATOMS: atom_id res chain seq x y z
N ILE A 1 -19.50 -1.29 2.11
CA ILE A 1 -18.14 -1.38 1.55
C ILE A 1 -17.14 -1.12 2.65
N HIS A 2 -16.28 -2.08 2.89
CA HIS A 2 -15.27 -1.99 3.92
C HIS A 2 -13.89 -1.75 3.31
N ILE A 3 -13.34 -0.56 3.54
CA ILE A 3 -12.06 -0.15 2.99
C ILE A 3 -11.09 0.06 4.15
N LEU A 4 -9.91 -0.54 4.04
CA LEU A 4 -8.84 -0.34 5.01
C LEU A 4 -7.85 0.66 4.43
N GLY A 5 -7.74 1.82 5.06
CA GLY A 5 -6.77 2.84 4.68
C GLY A 5 -5.54 2.74 5.57
N ILE A 6 -4.36 2.73 4.98
CA ILE A 6 -3.12 2.59 5.72
C ILE A 6 -2.13 3.65 5.27
N GLY A 7 -1.61 4.40 6.24
CA GLY A 7 -0.48 5.27 6.00
C GLY A 7 0.79 4.43 5.93
N VAL A 8 1.59 4.65 4.90
CA VAL A 8 2.83 3.91 4.73
C VAL A 8 3.91 4.56 5.58
N LEU A 9 4.44 3.78 6.52
CA LEU A 9 5.58 4.22 7.30
C LEU A 9 6.81 4.28 6.40
N GLU A 10 7.51 5.39 6.49
CA GLU A 10 8.66 5.65 5.63
C GLU A 10 9.97 5.10 6.18
N SER A 11 9.96 4.01 6.88
CA SER A 11 11.21 3.43 7.29
C SER A 11 11.72 2.56 6.15
N HIS A 12 12.61 3.13 5.38
CA HIS A 12 12.97 2.60 4.07
C HIS A 12 14.21 1.76 4.07
N ARG A 13 14.80 1.55 5.22
CA ARG A 13 16.15 1.00 5.26
C ARG A 13 16.19 -0.50 5.34
N ASN A 14 15.03 -1.14 5.55
CA ASN A 14 15.02 -2.59 5.71
C ASN A 14 13.85 -3.20 4.96
N ASN A 15 14.13 -3.63 3.74
CA ASN A 15 13.14 -4.25 2.88
C ASN A 15 12.56 -5.53 3.47
N SER A 16 13.35 -6.25 4.26
CA SER A 16 12.89 -7.51 4.87
C SER A 16 11.79 -7.26 5.88
N ILE A 17 11.92 -6.21 6.69
CA ILE A 17 10.88 -5.85 7.65
C ILE A 17 9.62 -5.37 6.93
N ALA A 18 9.76 -4.50 5.94
CA ALA A 18 8.64 -3.99 5.18
C ALA A 18 7.90 -5.13 4.46
N LYS A 19 8.64 -6.06 3.89
CA LYS A 19 8.06 -7.23 3.23
C LYS A 19 7.27 -8.08 4.21
N LYS A 20 7.83 -8.35 5.39
CA LYS A 20 7.17 -9.15 6.40
C LYS A 20 5.89 -8.47 6.90
N LEU A 21 5.94 -7.17 7.18
CA LEU A 21 4.78 -6.42 7.62
C LEU A 21 3.68 -6.42 6.56
N THR A 22 4.06 -6.28 5.30
CA THR A 22 3.09 -6.32 4.19
C THR A 22 2.46 -7.69 4.07
N GLN A 23 3.23 -8.76 4.22
CA GLN A 23 2.70 -10.12 4.23
C GLN A 23 1.69 -10.33 5.36
N GLU A 24 2.00 -9.85 6.55
CA GLU A 24 1.09 -9.95 7.69
C GLU A 24 -0.17 -9.12 7.48
N LEU A 25 -0.04 -7.94 6.90
CA LEU A 25 -1.18 -7.10 6.55
C LEU A 25 -2.11 -7.82 5.58
N ILE A 26 -1.57 -8.43 4.53
CA ILE A 26 -2.36 -9.14 3.53
C ILE A 26 -3.03 -10.35 4.16
N SER A 27 -2.34 -11.09 5.02
CA SER A 27 -2.94 -12.23 5.73
C SER A 27 -4.11 -11.79 6.60
N TYR A 28 -3.97 -10.69 7.31
CA TYR A 28 -5.07 -10.11 8.08
C TYR A 28 -6.23 -9.71 7.18
N PHE A 29 -5.91 -9.04 6.07
CA PHE A 29 -6.89 -8.57 5.11
C PHE A 29 -7.73 -9.72 4.54
N GLU A 30 -7.07 -10.84 4.21
CA GLU A 30 -7.75 -11.98 3.60
C GLU A 30 -8.84 -12.58 4.48
N VAL A 31 -8.66 -12.53 5.81
CA VAL A 31 -9.64 -13.08 6.76
C VAL A 31 -10.55 -12.01 7.37
N SER A 32 -10.34 -10.76 7.01
CA SER A 32 -11.13 -9.64 7.54
C SER A 32 -12.37 -9.39 6.71
N ASP A 33 -13.23 -8.48 7.21
CA ASP A 33 -14.39 -8.01 6.46
C ASP A 33 -14.05 -6.90 5.47
N PHE A 34 -12.81 -6.43 5.48
CA PHE A 34 -12.38 -5.43 4.50
C PHE A 34 -12.27 -6.08 3.12
N ASN A 35 -12.66 -5.35 2.10
CA ASN A 35 -12.59 -5.84 0.72
C ASN A 35 -11.59 -5.06 -0.14
N LYS A 36 -11.00 -4.02 0.42
CA LYS A 36 -10.01 -3.20 -0.29
C LYS A 36 -9.01 -2.61 0.69
N ILE A 37 -7.75 -2.56 0.31
CA ILE A 37 -6.70 -1.82 1.01
C ILE A 37 -6.29 -0.63 0.15
N LEU A 38 -6.22 0.54 0.75
CA LEU A 38 -5.71 1.75 0.10
C LEU A 38 -4.39 2.16 0.73
N LEU A 39 -3.41 2.45 -0.09
CA LEU A 39 -2.10 2.92 0.35
C LEU A 39 -1.76 4.24 -0.32
N GLU A 40 -1.08 5.11 0.42
CA GLU A 40 -0.54 6.36 -0.10
C GLU A 40 0.97 6.30 0.03
N VAL A 41 1.68 6.41 -1.09
CA VAL A 41 3.13 6.23 -1.14
C VAL A 41 3.77 7.44 -1.80
N ARG A 42 4.83 7.99 -1.19
CA ARG A 42 5.59 9.08 -1.81
C ARG A 42 6.08 8.65 -3.19
N GLN A 43 5.99 9.56 -4.15
CA GLN A 43 6.46 9.27 -5.50
C GLN A 43 7.94 8.91 -5.55
N SER A 44 8.74 9.47 -4.64
CA SER A 44 10.17 9.18 -4.57
C SER A 44 10.49 7.81 -3.96
N ASN A 45 9.51 7.16 -3.33
CA ASN A 45 9.75 5.90 -2.63
C ASN A 45 9.60 4.70 -3.58
N ASN A 46 10.58 4.55 -4.48
CA ASN A 46 10.56 3.48 -5.48
C ASN A 46 10.62 2.08 -4.86
N ILE A 47 11.31 1.96 -3.75
CA ILE A 47 11.43 0.67 -3.04
C ILE A 47 10.07 0.21 -2.55
N ALA A 48 9.33 1.09 -1.90
CA ALA A 48 7.99 0.76 -1.41
C ALA A 48 7.04 0.44 -2.57
N MET A 49 7.09 1.24 -3.64
CA MET A 49 6.23 1.01 -4.80
C MET A 49 6.49 -0.34 -5.45
N SER A 50 7.76 -0.71 -5.61
CA SER A 50 8.12 -2.02 -6.14
C SER A 50 7.62 -3.15 -5.25
N LEU A 51 7.76 -2.98 -3.94
CA LEU A 51 7.30 -3.95 -2.96
C LEU A 51 5.79 -4.16 -3.07
N TYR A 52 5.01 -3.09 -3.06
CA TYR A 52 3.56 -3.22 -3.10
C TYR A 52 3.07 -3.79 -4.43
N LYS A 53 3.70 -3.40 -5.54
CA LYS A 53 3.38 -4.00 -6.84
C LYS A 53 3.64 -5.50 -6.85
N SER A 54 4.71 -5.94 -6.19
CA SER A 54 5.02 -7.37 -6.11
C SER A 54 3.97 -8.17 -5.34
N PHE A 55 3.21 -7.51 -4.46
CA PHE A 55 2.10 -8.12 -3.73
C PHE A 55 0.76 -7.98 -4.43
N GLY A 56 0.73 -7.41 -5.62
CA GLY A 56 -0.49 -7.29 -6.38
C GLY A 56 -1.22 -5.97 -6.24
N PHE A 57 -0.65 -5.02 -5.51
CA PHE A 57 -1.21 -3.67 -5.44
C PHE A 57 -1.09 -2.99 -6.79
N LYS A 58 -2.10 -2.20 -7.15
CA LYS A 58 -2.13 -1.45 -8.40
C LYS A 58 -2.27 0.03 -8.08
N GLN A 59 -1.55 0.86 -8.84
CA GLN A 59 -1.70 2.29 -8.74
C GLN A 59 -2.99 2.71 -9.45
N TYR A 60 -3.81 3.52 -8.79
CA TYR A 60 -5.05 3.99 -9.39
C TYR A 60 -5.13 5.51 -9.48
N GLY A 61 -4.15 6.23 -8.94
CA GLY A 61 -4.16 7.67 -9.03
C GLY A 61 -2.98 8.32 -8.34
N VAL A 62 -3.05 9.63 -8.28
CA VAL A 62 -2.06 10.48 -7.63
C VAL A 62 -2.79 11.52 -6.81
N ARG A 63 -2.37 11.72 -5.57
CA ARG A 63 -2.89 12.79 -4.73
C ARG A 63 -1.87 13.92 -4.73
N LYS A 64 -2.24 15.06 -5.31
CA LYS A 64 -1.35 16.21 -5.42
C LYS A 64 -1.05 16.84 -4.07
N ASN A 65 0.22 17.16 -3.85
CA ASN A 65 0.69 17.87 -2.66
C ASN A 65 0.29 17.20 -1.34
N TYR A 66 0.16 15.88 -1.36
CA TYR A 66 -0.20 15.14 -0.15
C TYR A 66 0.89 15.23 0.90
N TYR A 67 2.14 15.11 0.47
CA TYR A 67 3.30 15.35 1.32
C TYR A 67 3.77 16.79 1.11
N MET A 68 4.52 17.30 2.07
CA MET A 68 4.92 18.70 2.04
C MET A 68 5.64 19.12 0.74
N ASN A 69 6.42 18.23 0.16
CA ASN A 69 7.24 18.53 -1.01
C ASN A 69 6.97 17.62 -2.21
N GLU A 70 5.98 16.76 -2.13
CA GLU A 70 5.74 15.86 -3.25
C GLU A 70 4.35 15.26 -3.21
N ASP A 71 3.95 14.70 -4.33
CA ASP A 71 2.68 14.03 -4.48
C ASP A 71 2.75 12.61 -3.92
N ALA A 72 1.59 12.05 -3.62
CA ALA A 72 1.47 10.64 -3.26
C ALA A 72 0.92 9.84 -4.44
N ASN A 73 1.52 8.70 -4.69
CA ASN A 73 0.93 7.69 -5.57
C ASN A 73 -0.06 6.87 -4.75
N LEU A 74 -1.23 6.65 -5.32
CA LEU A 74 -2.31 5.94 -4.65
C LEU A 74 -2.39 4.52 -5.20
N PHE A 75 -2.26 3.56 -4.29
CA PHE A 75 -2.31 2.15 -4.62
C PHE A 75 -3.47 1.47 -3.93
N HIS A 76 -4.00 0.42 -4.55
CA HIS A 76 -5.03 -0.38 -3.92
C HIS A 76 -4.83 -1.87 -4.19
N LEU A 77 -5.34 -2.66 -3.28
CA LEU A 77 -5.47 -4.11 -3.43
C LEU A 77 -6.92 -4.47 -3.13
N GLU A 78 -7.57 -5.16 -4.05
CA GLU A 78 -8.96 -5.57 -3.88
C GLU A 78 -9.04 -7.09 -3.75
N LYS A 79 -9.99 -7.55 -2.92
CA LYS A 79 -10.33 -8.97 -2.90
C LYS A 79 -11.05 -9.34 -4.18
N ILE A 80 -10.68 -10.49 -4.72
CA ILE A 80 -11.35 -11.06 -5.88
C ILE A 80 -12.30 -12.12 -5.36
N TYR A 81 -13.58 -11.93 -5.63
CA TYR A 81 -14.60 -12.92 -5.27
C TYR A 81 -14.90 -13.76 -6.51
N ALA A 82 -14.67 -15.05 -6.35
CA ALA A 82 -14.95 -15.99 -7.43
C ALA A 82 -16.45 -16.34 -7.47
#